data_c43a846a0876df6e4543f3b0a64404a7
#
_entry.id   c43a846a0876df6e4543f3b0a64404a7
#
_cell.length_a   1.000
_cell.length_b   1.000
_cell.length_c   1.000
_cell.angle_alpha   90.00
_cell.angle_beta   90.00
_cell.angle_gamma   90.00
#
_symmetry.space_group_name_H-M   'P 1'
#
loop_
_entity.id
_entity.type
_entity.pdbx_description
1 polymer ?
#
loop_
_entity_poly.entity_id
_entity_poly.type
_entity_poly.pdbx_seq_one_letter_code
_entity_poly.pdbx_strand_id
1 'polypeptide(L)'
;QRQMCIRDRYLPDCKDCEAIAQVAGNSMAPAYPSGCWIALKRFSFEKEFPNQIPFGNVFGIVVEDKQTGDYHGHIKILRRYSDPSLAKRFWIARSVDRENHDDFDIDIEQVRGLWIVKQHVVADVIL
;
A
#
# COMPACT_ATOMS: atom_id res chain seq x y z
N GLN A 1 11.00 4.06 8.25
CA GLN A 1 10.17 2.94 7.81
C GLN A 1 8.78 2.98 8.41
N ARG A 2 7.79 2.64 7.67
CA ARG A 2 6.40 2.79 8.09
C ARG A 2 5.78 1.44 8.38
N GLN A 3 4.99 1.40 9.42
CA GLN A 3 4.20 0.23 9.74
C GLN A 3 2.75 0.46 9.36
N MET A 4 2.12 -0.59 8.92
CA MET A 4 0.71 -0.59 8.60
C MET A 4 0.02 -1.58 9.53
N CYS A 5 -0.95 -1.09 10.30
CA CYS A 5 -1.72 -1.92 11.21
C CYS A 5 -3.07 -2.23 10.55
N ILE A 6 -3.23 -3.46 10.08
CA ILE A 6 -4.44 -3.89 9.38
C ILE A 6 -5.37 -4.57 10.37
N ARG A 7 -6.64 -4.21 10.31
CA ARG A 7 -7.68 -4.81 11.14
C ARG A 7 -8.83 -5.29 10.29
N ASP A 8 -9.35 -6.45 10.62
CA ASP A 8 -10.55 -7.00 10.00
C ASP A 8 -11.76 -6.31 10.63
N ARG A 9 -12.19 -5.24 10.00
CA ARG A 9 -13.33 -4.48 10.47
C ARG A 9 -14.16 -4.02 9.30
N TYR A 10 -15.45 -4.22 9.42
CA TYR A 10 -16.41 -3.75 8.44
C TYR A 10 -16.71 -2.27 8.66
N LEU A 11 -16.64 -1.49 7.60
CA LEU A 11 -17.05 -0.09 7.61
C LEU A 11 -18.35 0.04 6.83
N PRO A 12 -19.42 0.56 7.47
CA PRO A 12 -20.72 0.63 6.79
C PRO A 12 -20.72 1.44 5.51
N ASP A 13 -19.84 2.46 5.42
CA ASP A 13 -19.77 3.33 4.26
C ASP A 13 -18.94 2.76 3.13
N CYS A 14 -18.33 1.60 3.32
CA CYS A 14 -17.50 0.95 2.30
C CYS A 14 -17.85 -0.52 2.26
N LYS A 15 -18.89 -0.86 1.53
CA LYS A 15 -19.48 -2.20 1.56
C LYS A 15 -18.57 -3.29 1.04
N ASP A 16 -17.65 -2.94 0.13
CA ASP A 16 -16.74 -3.91 -0.46
C ASP A 16 -15.35 -3.87 0.18
N CYS A 17 -15.20 -3.16 1.31
CA CYS A 17 -13.94 -3.13 2.01
C CYS A 17 -13.84 -4.25 3.02
N GLU A 18 -12.65 -4.84 3.12
CA GLU A 18 -12.41 -6.03 3.92
C GLU A 18 -11.58 -5.76 5.16
N ALA A 19 -10.88 -4.61 5.18
CA ALA A 19 -10.00 -4.26 6.29
C ALA A 19 -9.87 -2.76 6.40
N ILE A 20 -9.40 -2.31 7.56
CA ILE A 20 -8.96 -0.93 7.73
C ILE A 20 -7.51 -0.95 8.20
N ALA A 21 -6.80 0.13 7.88
CA ALA A 21 -5.44 0.33 8.34
C ALA A 21 -5.27 1.77 8.79
N GLN A 22 -4.35 1.98 9.71
CA GLN A 22 -3.98 3.32 10.15
C GLN A 22 -2.66 3.69 9.51
N VAL A 23 -2.63 4.88 8.92
CA VAL A 23 -1.41 5.39 8.29
C VAL A 23 -0.45 5.85 9.38
N ALA A 24 0.81 5.39 9.31
CA ALA A 24 1.87 5.84 10.20
C ALA A 24 2.87 6.66 9.40
N GLY A 25 3.34 7.75 10.01
CA GLY A 25 4.34 8.62 9.39
C GLY A 25 3.73 9.57 8.37
N ASN A 26 4.59 10.34 7.73
CA ASN A 26 4.20 11.49 6.93
C ASN A 26 4.44 11.34 5.42
N SER A 27 4.90 10.20 4.96
CA SER A 27 5.27 10.02 3.56
C SER A 27 4.10 10.21 2.60
N MET A 28 2.88 9.99 3.08
CA MET A 28 1.68 10.15 2.27
C MET A 28 0.90 11.43 2.59
N ALA A 29 1.48 12.31 3.40
CA ALA A 29 0.88 13.62 3.68
C ALA A 29 1.03 14.53 2.47
N PRO A 30 0.15 15.49 2.28
CA PRO A 30 -1.05 15.78 3.08
C PRO A 30 -2.28 14.94 2.70
N ALA A 31 -2.20 14.15 1.63
CA ALA A 31 -3.34 13.38 1.16
C ALA A 31 -3.80 12.34 2.19
N TYR A 32 -2.84 11.70 2.85
CA TYR A 32 -3.11 10.70 3.88
C TYR A 32 -2.28 11.05 5.11
N PRO A 33 -2.82 11.92 5.99
CA PRO A 33 -2.04 12.36 7.16
C PRO A 33 -1.77 11.20 8.12
N SER A 34 -0.69 11.33 8.88
CA SER A 34 -0.36 10.36 9.92
C SER A 34 -1.53 10.22 10.90
N GLY A 35 -1.87 8.99 11.22
CA GLY A 35 -2.96 8.68 12.13
C GLY A 35 -4.32 8.55 11.46
N CYS A 36 -4.46 8.89 10.18
CA CYS A 36 -5.74 8.70 9.52
C CYS A 36 -6.01 7.22 9.27
N TRP A 37 -7.28 6.89 9.17
CA TRP A 37 -7.71 5.53 8.87
C TRP A 37 -8.11 5.42 7.42
N ILE A 38 -7.77 4.30 6.81
CA ILE A 38 -8.11 4.02 5.41
C ILE A 38 -8.83 2.69 5.31
N ALA A 39 -9.77 2.62 4.39
CA ALA A 39 -10.49 1.40 4.10
C ALA A 39 -9.83 0.67 2.94
N LEU A 40 -9.66 -0.62 3.08
CA LEU A 40 -8.88 -1.44 2.16
C LEU A 40 -9.74 -2.56 1.59
N LYS A 41 -9.52 -2.84 0.32
CA LYS A 41 -10.07 -4.02 -0.33
C LYS A 41 -8.92 -4.88 -0.83
N ARG A 42 -8.96 -6.17 -0.51
CA ARG A 42 -7.93 -7.10 -0.97
C ARG A 42 -7.88 -7.12 -2.50
N PHE A 43 -6.68 -7.06 -3.02
CA PHE A 43 -6.45 -7.15 -4.46
C PHE A 43 -5.57 -8.35 -4.75
N SER A 44 -6.09 -9.28 -5.52
CA SER A 44 -5.34 -10.46 -5.92
C SER A 44 -4.63 -10.21 -7.24
N PHE A 45 -3.40 -10.68 -7.34
CA PHE A 45 -2.65 -10.63 -8.57
C PHE A 45 -1.85 -11.92 -8.71
N GLU A 46 -1.49 -12.24 -9.94
CA GLU A 46 -0.66 -13.39 -10.23
C GLU A 46 0.76 -12.94 -10.49
N LYS A 47 1.73 -13.62 -9.88
CA LYS A 47 3.14 -13.23 -10.02
C LYS A 47 3.65 -13.38 -11.44
N GLU A 48 3.02 -14.22 -12.25
CA GLU A 48 3.30 -14.34 -13.68
C GLU A 48 2.84 -13.12 -14.47
N PHE A 49 1.89 -12.36 -13.93
CA PHE A 49 1.35 -11.17 -14.59
C PHE A 49 1.36 -9.98 -13.63
N PRO A 50 2.55 -9.57 -13.17
CA PRO A 50 2.66 -8.57 -12.11
C PRO A 50 2.22 -7.17 -12.54
N ASN A 51 2.02 -6.93 -13.82
CA ASN A 51 1.62 -5.63 -14.33
C ASN A 51 0.13 -5.52 -14.62
N GLN A 52 -0.65 -6.52 -14.20
CA GLN A 52 -2.10 -6.49 -14.31
C GLN A 52 -2.74 -5.96 -13.03
N ILE A 53 -2.25 -4.84 -12.56
CA ILE A 53 -2.82 -4.12 -11.41
C ILE A 53 -3.09 -2.68 -11.83
N PRO A 54 -4.02 -1.97 -11.17
CA PRO A 54 -4.34 -0.59 -11.53
C PRO A 54 -3.30 0.38 -10.99
N PHE A 55 -2.18 0.52 -11.69
CA PHE A 55 -1.11 1.43 -11.30
C PHE A 55 -1.61 2.87 -11.19
N GLY A 56 -0.91 3.66 -10.38
CA GLY A 56 -1.26 5.05 -10.13
C GLY A 56 -2.20 5.25 -8.96
N ASN A 57 -2.69 4.18 -8.37
CA ASN A 57 -3.55 4.22 -7.19
C ASN A 57 -2.74 3.96 -5.93
N VAL A 58 -3.33 4.32 -4.78
CA VAL A 58 -2.73 4.05 -3.48
C VAL A 58 -3.06 2.63 -3.08
N PHE A 59 -2.02 1.91 -2.68
CA PHE A 59 -2.13 0.52 -2.24
C PHE A 59 -1.55 0.36 -0.85
N GLY A 60 -2.07 -0.63 -0.13
CA GLY A 60 -1.41 -1.20 1.04
C GLY A 60 -0.65 -2.43 0.59
N ILE A 61 0.63 -2.50 0.90
CA ILE A 61 1.49 -3.58 0.46
C ILE A 61 2.18 -4.17 1.68
N VAL A 62 2.11 -5.49 1.84
CA VAL A 62 2.86 -6.19 2.87
C VAL A 62 3.93 -7.01 2.18
N VAL A 63 5.17 -6.78 2.59
CA VAL A 63 6.33 -7.49 2.05
C VAL A 63 7.03 -8.24 3.18
N GLU A 64 7.63 -9.36 2.83
CA GLU A 64 8.43 -10.15 3.75
C GLU A 64 9.91 -9.93 3.47
N ASP A 65 10.66 -9.56 4.51
CA ASP A 65 12.10 -9.50 4.43
C ASP A 65 12.65 -10.92 4.51
N LYS A 66 13.27 -11.39 3.44
CA LYS A 66 13.77 -12.76 3.38
C LYS A 66 14.92 -13.04 4.34
N GLN A 67 15.65 -12.01 4.73
CA GLN A 67 16.77 -12.17 5.63
C GLN A 67 16.35 -12.35 7.08
N THR A 68 15.33 -11.60 7.50
CA THR A 68 14.88 -11.59 8.90
C THR A 68 13.58 -12.36 9.10
N GLY A 69 12.80 -12.56 8.04
CA GLY A 69 11.46 -13.11 8.14
C GLY A 69 10.41 -12.12 8.61
N ASP A 70 10.78 -10.88 8.83
CA ASP A 70 9.85 -9.86 9.28
C ASP A 70 8.96 -9.39 8.16
N TYR A 71 7.76 -8.95 8.52
CA TYR A 71 6.79 -8.39 7.59
C TYR A 71 6.75 -6.88 7.77
N HIS A 72 6.76 -6.16 6.65
CA HIS A 72 6.67 -4.70 6.63
C HIS A 72 5.50 -4.26 5.78
N GLY A 73 4.71 -3.33 6.31
CA GLY A 73 3.58 -2.77 5.58
C GLY A 73 3.88 -1.36 5.07
N HIS A 74 3.44 -1.10 3.86
CA HIS A 74 3.62 0.20 3.22
C HIS A 74 2.30 0.68 2.66
N ILE A 75 2.06 1.99 2.76
CA ILE A 75 0.97 2.67 2.06
C ILE A 75 1.63 3.57 1.04
N LYS A 76 1.52 3.22 -0.24
CA LYS A 76 2.23 3.93 -1.31
C LYS A 76 1.43 3.89 -2.60
N ILE A 77 1.77 4.81 -3.49
CA ILE A 77 1.28 4.78 -4.87
C ILE A 77 2.17 3.80 -5.62
N LEU A 78 1.59 2.81 -6.28
CA LEU A 78 2.35 1.86 -7.08
C LEU A 78 2.42 2.34 -8.52
N ARG A 79 3.63 2.30 -9.08
CA ARG A 79 3.90 2.69 -10.45
C ARG A 79 4.63 1.56 -11.16
N ARG A 80 4.40 1.49 -12.47
CA ARG A 80 5.03 0.48 -13.32
C ARG A 80 6.34 1.01 -13.87
N TYR A 81 7.36 0.16 -13.88
CA TYR A 81 8.59 0.46 -14.63
C TYR A 81 8.31 0.46 -16.12
N SER A 82 8.94 1.40 -16.83
CA SER A 82 8.88 1.42 -18.29
C SER A 82 9.79 0.37 -18.92
N ASP A 83 10.88 -0.01 -18.23
CA ASP A 83 11.77 -1.07 -18.70
C ASP A 83 11.10 -2.43 -18.47
N PRO A 84 10.85 -3.22 -19.53
CA PRO A 84 10.16 -4.50 -19.36
C PRO A 84 10.89 -5.49 -18.45
N SER A 85 12.21 -5.48 -18.43
CA SER A 85 12.96 -6.40 -17.57
C SER A 85 12.80 -6.06 -16.09
N LEU A 86 12.74 -4.78 -15.77
CA LEU A 86 12.50 -4.33 -14.39
C LEU A 86 11.03 -4.50 -14.01
N ALA A 87 10.11 -4.28 -14.94
CA ALA A 87 8.69 -4.41 -14.68
C ALA A 87 8.28 -5.81 -14.27
N LYS A 88 9.04 -6.81 -14.65
CA LYS A 88 8.78 -8.20 -14.24
C LYS A 88 9.15 -8.48 -12.80
N ARG A 89 10.06 -7.67 -12.24
CA ARG A 89 10.66 -7.94 -10.94
C ARG A 89 10.23 -6.97 -9.86
N PHE A 90 9.96 -5.72 -10.23
CA PHE A 90 9.76 -4.66 -9.27
C PHE A 90 8.57 -3.79 -9.61
N TRP A 91 7.91 -3.29 -8.57
CA TRP A 91 7.04 -2.13 -8.67
C TRP A 91 7.76 -0.95 -8.07
N ILE A 92 7.46 0.25 -8.55
CA ILE A 92 7.94 1.49 -7.94
C ILE A 92 6.94 1.91 -6.89
N ALA A 93 7.40 2.08 -5.65
CA ALA A 93 6.59 2.62 -4.56
C ALA A 93 6.87 4.10 -4.43
N ARG A 94 5.84 4.91 -4.56
CA ARG A 94 5.96 6.37 -4.58
C ARG A 94 5.18 6.97 -3.43
N SER A 95 5.80 7.93 -2.74
CA SER A 95 5.17 8.71 -1.69
C SER A 95 4.46 9.93 -2.27
N VAL A 96 3.43 10.42 -1.57
CA VAL A 96 2.81 11.71 -1.93
C VAL A 96 3.81 12.84 -1.66
N ASP A 97 4.48 12.79 -0.52
CA ASP A 97 5.52 13.76 -0.18
C ASP A 97 6.82 13.33 -0.84
N ARG A 98 7.02 13.79 -2.07
CA ARG A 98 8.17 13.42 -2.86
C ARG A 98 9.43 14.22 -2.53
N GLU A 99 9.28 15.36 -1.89
CA GLU A 99 10.43 16.17 -1.51
C GLU A 99 11.26 15.50 -0.43
N ASN A 100 10.60 14.84 0.50
CA ASN A 100 11.26 14.25 1.68
C ASN A 100 11.37 12.73 1.60
N HIS A 101 10.76 12.10 0.60
CA HIS A 101 10.72 10.65 0.48
C HIS A 101 10.93 10.24 -0.96
N ASP A 102 12.01 9.52 -1.20
CA ASP A 102 12.33 9.00 -2.52
C ASP A 102 11.47 7.80 -2.88
N ASP A 103 11.29 7.58 -4.17
CA ASP A 103 10.71 6.33 -4.67
C ASP A 103 11.62 5.17 -4.30
N PHE A 104 11.04 4.01 -4.07
CA PHE A 104 11.83 2.80 -3.84
C PHE A 104 11.19 1.61 -4.53
N ASP A 105 11.98 0.56 -4.71
CA ASP A 105 11.52 -0.65 -5.39
C ASP A 105 10.88 -1.61 -4.41
N ILE A 106 9.77 -2.22 -4.84
CA ILE A 106 9.18 -3.35 -4.15
C ILE A 106 9.46 -4.59 -4.99
N ASP A 107 10.15 -5.56 -4.41
CA ASP A 107 10.39 -6.85 -5.05
C ASP A 107 9.09 -7.65 -5.04
N ILE A 108 8.56 -7.91 -6.24
CA ILE A 108 7.26 -8.57 -6.38
C ILE A 108 7.27 -9.96 -5.74
N GLU A 109 8.42 -10.65 -5.76
CA GLU A 109 8.55 -11.96 -5.14
C GLU A 109 8.38 -11.93 -3.62
N GLN A 110 8.61 -10.79 -3.00
CA GLN A 110 8.51 -10.63 -1.56
C GLN A 110 7.13 -10.15 -1.11
N VAL A 111 6.24 -9.83 -2.04
CA VAL A 111 4.90 -9.35 -1.68
C VAL A 111 4.07 -10.50 -1.13
N ARG A 112 3.53 -10.30 0.08
CA ARG A 112 2.70 -11.28 0.77
C ARG A 112 1.25 -10.87 0.87
N GLY A 113 0.96 -9.61 0.61
CA GLY A 113 -0.41 -9.11 0.58
C GLY A 113 -0.48 -7.79 -0.15
N LEU A 114 -1.59 -7.60 -0.85
CA LEU A 114 -1.84 -6.37 -1.59
C LEU A 114 -3.29 -5.97 -1.39
N TRP A 115 -3.50 -4.70 -1.07
CA TRP A 115 -4.83 -4.12 -0.90
C TRP A 115 -4.88 -2.80 -1.65
N ILE A 116 -6.01 -2.51 -2.26
CA ILE A 116 -6.24 -1.19 -2.84
C ILE A 116 -6.95 -0.32 -1.81
N VAL A 117 -6.54 0.93 -1.71
CA VAL A 117 -7.17 1.88 -0.81
C VAL A 117 -8.44 2.40 -1.48
N LYS A 118 -9.58 2.17 -0.83
CA LYS A 118 -10.89 2.53 -1.38
C LYS A 118 -11.43 3.83 -0.81
N GLN A 119 -11.09 4.12 0.45
CA GLN A 119 -11.64 5.28 1.13
C GLN A 119 -10.67 5.78 2.19
N HIS A 120 -10.58 7.09 2.30
CA HIS A 120 -9.82 7.78 3.31
C HIS A 120 -10.78 8.31 4.36
N VAL A 121 -10.53 7.97 5.62
CA VAL A 121 -11.34 8.41 6.75
C VAL A 121 -10.46 9.13 7.75
N VAL A 122 -10.88 10.32 8.18
CA VAL A 122 -10.12 11.08 9.17
C VAL A 122 -10.26 10.41 10.54
N ALA A 123 -9.16 10.31 11.28
CA ALA A 123 -9.10 9.52 12.50
C ALA A 123 -10.08 9.97 13.57
N ASP A 124 -10.29 11.26 13.74
CA ASP A 124 -11.17 11.80 14.79
C ASP A 124 -12.66 11.69 14.45
N VAL A 125 -12.98 11.17 13.28
CA VAL A 125 -14.36 10.91 12.87
C VAL A 125 -14.82 9.52 13.31
N ILE A 126 -13.91 8.67 13.74
CA ILE A 126 -14.17 7.26 14.02
C ILE A 126 -14.52 7.04 15.50
N LEU A 127 -15.01 7.98 16.15
CA LEU A 127 -15.39 7.82 17.56
C LEU A 127 -16.81 7.23 17.72
#